data_8876953b8fa2c4d4cd4cb2836c7b4d3f
#
_entry.id   8876953b8fa2c4d4cd4cb2836c7b4d3f
#
_cell.length_a   1.000
_cell.length_b   1.000
_cell.length_c   1.000
_cell.angle_alpha   90.00
_cell.angle_beta   90.00
_cell.angle_gamma   90.00
#
_symmetry.space_group_name_H-M   'P 1'
#
loop_
_entity.id
_entity.type
_entity.pdbx_description
1 polymer ?
#
loop_
_entity_poly.entity_id
_entity_poly.type
_entity_poly.pdbx_seq_one_letter_code
_entity_poly.pdbx_strand_id
1 'polypeptide(L)'
;GTPAAGWAATAIATLIAALIRLPGLDNVRTLIFDETYYVKDAWSLLTLGYEGTWPQNYDPTFAAGNTSGLSATASYAVHPPTGKWLIALGMQIFGQANPVGWRITTAICGVITVLLLCRLAHNLFRNPALTLIAGLFLATDGLAIVMSRTSILDGFLTMFALAAFLCV
;
A
#
# COMPACT_ATOMS: atom_id res chain seq x y z
N GLY A 1 29.19 -11.73 6.41
CA GLY A 1 29.16 -10.42 7.10
C GLY A 1 28.60 -10.54 8.51
N THR A 2 28.85 -9.57 9.37
CA THR A 2 28.30 -9.55 10.72
C THR A 2 26.80 -9.32 10.68
N PRO A 3 25.99 -9.83 11.64
CA PRO A 3 24.56 -9.55 11.72
C PRO A 3 24.25 -8.03 11.78
N ALA A 4 25.07 -7.26 12.50
CA ALA A 4 24.94 -5.81 12.60
C ALA A 4 25.06 -5.10 11.23
N ALA A 5 26.02 -5.51 10.39
CA ALA A 5 26.17 -4.95 9.05
C ALA A 5 24.98 -5.28 8.14
N GLY A 6 24.40 -6.49 8.28
CA GLY A 6 23.18 -6.87 7.57
C GLY A 6 21.97 -6.02 7.97
N TRP A 7 21.82 -5.73 9.25
CA TRP A 7 20.75 -4.83 9.73
C TRP A 7 20.98 -3.37 9.32
N ALA A 8 22.22 -2.89 9.30
CA ALA A 8 22.53 -1.55 8.81
C ALA A 8 22.18 -1.40 7.33
N ALA A 9 22.54 -2.38 6.50
CA ALA A 9 22.17 -2.40 5.07
C ALA A 9 20.65 -2.39 4.89
N THR A 10 19.92 -3.21 5.67
CA THR A 10 18.44 -3.22 5.66
C THR A 10 17.87 -1.87 6.05
N ALA A 11 18.35 -1.27 7.14
CA ALA A 11 17.87 0.02 7.62
C ALA A 11 18.09 1.15 6.60
N ILE A 12 19.26 1.19 5.94
CA ILE A 12 19.55 2.18 4.90
C ILE A 12 18.57 2.06 3.74
N ALA A 13 18.40 0.87 3.16
CA ALA A 13 17.49 0.67 2.03
C ALA A 13 16.02 0.97 2.40
N THR A 14 15.59 0.55 3.60
CA THR A 14 14.23 0.81 4.11
C THR A 14 13.99 2.30 4.36
N LEU A 15 14.96 3.02 4.91
CA LEU A 15 14.86 4.48 5.08
C LEU A 15 14.74 5.21 3.75
N ILE A 16 15.55 4.84 2.76
CA ILE A 16 15.45 5.38 1.40
C ILE A 16 14.07 5.10 0.81
N ALA A 17 13.57 3.88 0.95
CA ALA A 17 12.22 3.51 0.51
C ALA A 17 11.14 4.38 1.18
N ALA A 18 11.24 4.64 2.47
CA ALA A 18 10.31 5.50 3.21
C ALA A 18 10.35 6.95 2.72
N LEU A 19 11.55 7.51 2.54
CA LEU A 19 11.74 8.87 2.06
C LEU A 19 11.20 9.09 0.64
N ILE A 20 11.17 8.06 -0.18
CA ILE A 20 10.63 8.14 -1.56
C ILE A 20 9.11 7.91 -1.56
N ARG A 21 8.57 7.02 -0.73
CA ARG A 21 7.17 6.57 -0.81
C ARG A 21 6.18 7.35 0.03
N LEU A 22 6.59 7.84 1.21
CA LEU A 22 5.66 8.46 2.15
C LEU A 22 5.35 9.95 1.87
N PRO A 23 6.29 10.80 1.43
CA PRO A 23 5.99 12.21 1.22
C PRO A 23 5.08 12.45 0.01
N GLY A 24 4.19 13.46 0.10
CA GLY A 24 3.37 13.94 -1.01
C GLY A 24 2.34 12.93 -1.53
N LEU A 25 1.77 12.10 -0.68
CA LEU A 25 0.67 11.19 -1.04
C LEU A 25 -0.62 11.95 -1.38
N ASP A 26 -0.73 13.20 -0.96
CA ASP A 26 -1.83 14.13 -1.22
C ASP A 26 -1.64 15.03 -2.45
N ASN A 27 -0.52 14.91 -3.17
CA ASN A 27 -0.25 15.70 -4.37
C ASN A 27 -1.29 15.46 -5.47
N VAL A 28 -1.82 14.25 -5.57
CA VAL A 28 -2.89 13.88 -6.49
C VAL A 28 -4.18 13.69 -5.67
N ARG A 29 -5.13 14.59 -5.86
CA ARG A 29 -6.39 14.67 -5.09
C ARG A 29 -7.57 13.97 -5.76
N THR A 30 -7.31 13.22 -6.80
CA THR A 30 -8.31 12.42 -7.51
C THR A 30 -8.00 10.94 -7.32
N LEU A 31 -9.01 10.10 -7.41
CA LEU A 31 -8.82 8.66 -7.53
C LEU A 31 -8.22 8.37 -8.90
N ILE A 32 -7.21 7.52 -8.95
CA ILE A 32 -6.49 7.14 -10.16
C ILE A 32 -6.46 5.63 -10.30
N PHE A 33 -6.54 5.15 -11.53
CA PHE A 33 -6.50 3.72 -11.83
C PHE A 33 -7.55 2.95 -11.00
N ASP A 34 -7.20 1.85 -10.41
CA ASP A 34 -8.11 0.99 -9.62
C ASP A 34 -8.50 1.58 -8.24
N GLU A 35 -7.92 2.72 -7.83
CA GLU A 35 -8.42 3.46 -6.66
C GLU A 35 -9.90 3.79 -6.79
N THR A 36 -10.38 3.97 -8.04
CA THR A 36 -11.81 4.19 -8.33
C THR A 36 -12.72 3.09 -7.78
N TYR A 37 -12.19 1.88 -7.63
CA TYR A 37 -12.91 0.75 -7.04
C TYR A 37 -12.53 0.57 -5.57
N TYR A 38 -11.26 0.32 -5.30
CA TYR A 38 -10.79 -0.15 -3.99
C TYR A 38 -10.96 0.85 -2.86
N VAL A 39 -10.80 2.15 -3.12
CA VAL A 39 -10.99 3.18 -2.10
C VAL A 39 -12.46 3.33 -1.75
N LYS A 40 -13.35 3.30 -2.75
CA LYS A 40 -14.81 3.35 -2.52
C LYS A 40 -15.32 2.07 -1.85
N ASP A 41 -14.80 0.90 -2.25
CA ASP A 41 -15.13 -0.37 -1.61
C ASP A 41 -14.66 -0.39 -0.15
N ALA A 42 -13.44 0.13 0.13
CA ALA A 42 -12.93 0.25 1.48
C ALA A 42 -13.84 1.13 2.37
N TRP A 43 -14.36 2.24 1.82
CA TRP A 43 -15.34 3.05 2.53
C TRP A 43 -16.67 2.33 2.74
N SER A 44 -17.14 1.58 1.73
CA SER A 44 -18.35 0.76 1.84
C SER A 44 -18.22 -0.27 2.96
N LEU A 45 -17.07 -0.95 3.05
CA LEU A 45 -16.77 -1.91 4.11
C LEU A 45 -16.79 -1.28 5.50
N LEU A 46 -16.29 -0.04 5.66
CA LEU A 46 -16.36 0.70 6.92
C LEU A 46 -17.79 1.05 7.32
N THR A 47 -18.63 1.38 6.34
CA THR A 47 -19.96 1.94 6.59
C THR A 47 -21.03 0.87 6.67
N LEU A 48 -20.97 -0.13 5.80
CA LEU A 48 -22.00 -1.17 5.65
C LEU A 48 -21.54 -2.54 6.14
N GLY A 49 -20.23 -2.78 6.26
CA GLY A 49 -19.67 -4.11 6.53
C GLY A 49 -19.51 -4.99 5.28
N TYR A 50 -19.93 -4.50 4.11
CA TYR A 50 -19.82 -5.15 2.81
C TYR A 50 -19.66 -4.11 1.70
N GLU A 51 -19.32 -4.54 0.47
CA GLU A 51 -19.13 -3.66 -0.68
C GLU A 51 -20.50 -3.25 -1.23
N GLY A 52 -20.82 -1.96 -1.12
CA GLY A 52 -22.03 -1.34 -1.67
C GLY A 52 -21.80 -0.74 -3.06
N THR A 53 -22.88 -0.47 -3.78
CA THR A 53 -22.82 0.15 -5.12
C THR A 53 -22.72 1.66 -5.05
N TRP A 54 -22.05 2.24 -6.05
CA TRP A 54 -21.87 3.68 -6.22
C TRP A 54 -22.41 4.13 -7.57
N PRO A 55 -22.91 5.38 -7.70
CA PRO A 55 -23.30 5.94 -9.00
C PRO A 55 -22.11 5.99 -9.97
N GLN A 56 -22.39 5.94 -11.25
CA GLN A 56 -21.39 6.16 -12.28
C GLN A 56 -20.75 7.54 -12.15
N ASN A 57 -19.46 7.65 -12.45
CA ASN A 57 -18.68 8.89 -12.41
C ASN A 57 -18.69 9.60 -11.04
N TYR A 58 -18.81 8.84 -9.94
CA TYR A 58 -18.89 9.40 -8.59
C TYR A 58 -17.53 9.78 -7.99
N ASP A 59 -16.42 9.46 -8.64
CA ASP A 59 -15.05 9.65 -8.12
C ASP A 59 -14.74 11.10 -7.71
N PRO A 60 -15.05 12.14 -8.50
CA PRO A 60 -14.79 13.51 -8.08
C PRO A 60 -15.63 13.92 -6.85
N THR A 61 -16.85 13.45 -6.77
CA THR A 61 -17.76 13.70 -5.65
C THR A 61 -17.29 13.01 -4.38
N PHE A 62 -16.85 11.74 -4.49
CA PHE A 62 -16.25 11.00 -3.40
C PHE A 62 -14.96 11.67 -2.91
N ALA A 63 -14.05 12.04 -3.83
CA ALA A 63 -12.79 12.69 -3.50
C ALA A 63 -12.99 14.06 -2.82
N ALA A 64 -14.08 14.74 -3.12
CA ALA A 64 -14.49 15.98 -2.44
C ALA A 64 -15.10 15.74 -1.03
N GLY A 65 -15.19 14.51 -0.57
CA GLY A 65 -15.70 14.15 0.76
C GLY A 65 -17.17 13.81 0.82
N ASN A 66 -17.90 13.85 -0.28
CA ASN A 66 -19.31 13.49 -0.31
C ASN A 66 -19.46 11.97 -0.54
N THR A 67 -20.01 11.29 0.44
CA THR A 67 -20.22 9.83 0.43
C THR A 67 -21.70 9.45 0.34
N SER A 68 -22.61 10.41 0.13
CA SER A 68 -24.06 10.19 0.11
C SER A 68 -24.55 9.31 -1.06
N GLY A 69 -23.68 9.08 -2.06
CA GLY A 69 -24.00 8.20 -3.18
C GLY A 69 -23.84 6.70 -2.86
N LEU A 70 -23.34 6.34 -1.68
CA LEU A 70 -23.25 4.92 -1.30
C LEU A 70 -24.66 4.32 -1.14
N SER A 71 -24.92 3.28 -1.93
CA SER A 71 -26.14 2.49 -1.84
C SER A 71 -25.91 1.24 -0.97
N ALA A 72 -26.96 0.86 -0.21
CA ALA A 72 -26.97 -0.41 0.52
C ALA A 72 -27.15 -1.65 -0.38
N THR A 73 -27.32 -1.45 -1.70
CA THR A 73 -27.31 -2.58 -2.64
C THR A 73 -25.91 -3.16 -2.72
N ALA A 74 -25.76 -4.46 -2.45
CA ALA A 74 -24.47 -5.13 -2.53
C ALA A 74 -23.89 -5.07 -3.95
N SER A 75 -22.61 -4.75 -4.04
CA SER A 75 -21.86 -4.82 -5.29
C SER A 75 -21.24 -6.21 -5.47
N TYR A 76 -20.71 -6.48 -6.67
CA TYR A 76 -19.95 -7.69 -6.94
C TYR A 76 -18.54 -7.57 -6.36
N ALA A 77 -18.22 -8.39 -5.36
CA ALA A 77 -16.91 -8.43 -4.74
C ALA A 77 -15.90 -9.15 -5.66
N VAL A 78 -14.94 -8.40 -6.21
CA VAL A 78 -13.95 -8.94 -7.17
C VAL A 78 -12.75 -9.55 -6.46
N HIS A 79 -12.33 -8.98 -5.33
CA HIS A 79 -11.11 -9.35 -4.60
C HIS A 79 -11.38 -9.59 -3.11
N PRO A 80 -10.53 -10.39 -2.44
CA PRO A 80 -10.59 -10.55 -0.99
C PRO A 80 -10.51 -9.20 -0.25
N PRO A 81 -11.21 -9.04 0.88
CA PRO A 81 -11.40 -7.73 1.51
C PRO A 81 -10.18 -7.22 2.30
N THR A 82 -9.17 -8.05 2.58
CA THR A 82 -8.05 -7.71 3.47
C THR A 82 -7.33 -6.42 3.07
N GLY A 83 -6.98 -6.27 1.79
CA GLY A 83 -6.33 -5.04 1.30
C GLY A 83 -7.25 -3.81 1.40
N LYS A 84 -8.54 -3.99 1.12
CA LYS A 84 -9.55 -2.94 1.25
C LYS A 84 -9.74 -2.51 2.73
N TRP A 85 -9.69 -3.45 3.68
CA TRP A 85 -9.68 -3.13 5.11
C TRP A 85 -8.45 -2.34 5.55
N LEU A 86 -7.28 -2.62 4.97
CA LEU A 86 -6.07 -1.84 5.23
C LEU A 86 -6.18 -0.41 4.67
N ILE A 87 -6.76 -0.24 3.47
CA ILE A 87 -7.08 1.10 2.93
C ILE A 87 -8.08 1.81 3.85
N ALA A 88 -9.12 1.12 4.28
CA ALA A 88 -10.13 1.61 5.20
C ALA A 88 -9.52 2.14 6.51
N LEU A 89 -8.55 1.43 7.08
CA LEU A 89 -7.80 1.87 8.26
C LEU A 89 -7.10 3.20 8.03
N GLY A 90 -6.48 3.40 6.86
CA GLY A 90 -5.88 4.69 6.50
C GLY A 90 -6.92 5.81 6.47
N MET A 91 -8.09 5.57 5.90
CA MET A 91 -9.19 6.55 5.86
C MET A 91 -9.77 6.84 7.26
N GLN A 92 -9.80 5.86 8.17
CA GLN A 92 -10.22 6.10 9.57
C GLN A 92 -9.28 7.05 10.30
N ILE A 93 -7.96 6.97 10.03
CA ILE A 93 -6.95 7.77 10.72
C ILE A 93 -6.84 9.18 10.13
N PHE A 94 -6.83 9.30 8.81
CA PHE A 94 -6.55 10.55 8.09
C PHE A 94 -7.79 11.22 7.49
N GLY A 95 -8.93 10.56 7.53
CA GLY A 95 -10.18 11.05 6.94
C GLY A 95 -10.43 10.54 5.52
N GLN A 96 -11.71 10.37 5.19
CA GLN A 96 -12.19 9.85 3.91
C GLN A 96 -11.83 10.77 2.73
N ALA A 97 -11.95 12.09 2.89
CA ALA A 97 -11.66 13.07 1.84
C ALA A 97 -10.15 13.37 1.67
N ASN A 98 -9.30 12.72 2.48
CA ASN A 98 -7.87 12.98 2.46
C ASN A 98 -7.15 11.91 1.63
N PRO A 99 -6.48 12.26 0.51
CA PRO A 99 -5.72 11.29 -0.29
C PRO A 99 -4.63 10.55 0.45
N VAL A 100 -4.06 11.14 1.53
CA VAL A 100 -3.15 10.42 2.43
C VAL A 100 -3.85 9.20 3.03
N GLY A 101 -5.10 9.35 3.48
CA GLY A 101 -5.89 8.26 4.04
C GLY A 101 -6.09 7.10 3.08
N TRP A 102 -6.23 7.40 1.79
CA TRP A 102 -6.37 6.34 0.78
C TRP A 102 -5.10 5.53 0.59
N ARG A 103 -3.91 6.18 0.62
CA ARG A 103 -2.63 5.66 0.11
C ARG A 103 -1.61 5.29 1.18
N ILE A 104 -1.76 5.78 2.41
CA ILE A 104 -0.73 5.63 3.44
C ILE A 104 -0.43 4.16 3.78
N THR A 105 -1.43 3.33 3.85
CA THR A 105 -1.26 1.91 4.19
C THR A 105 -0.54 1.16 3.07
N THR A 106 -0.86 1.45 1.81
CA THR A 106 -0.15 0.88 0.65
C THR A 106 1.30 1.35 0.60
N ALA A 107 1.55 2.64 0.89
CA ALA A 107 2.91 3.18 0.94
C ALA A 107 3.75 2.56 2.06
N ILE A 108 3.17 2.37 3.25
CA ILE A 108 3.81 1.66 4.37
C ILE A 108 4.12 0.21 3.98
N CYS A 109 3.16 -0.49 3.34
CA CYS A 109 3.39 -1.85 2.85
C CYS A 109 4.52 -1.90 1.83
N GLY A 110 4.63 -0.92 0.92
CA GLY A 110 5.76 -0.81 0.01
C GLY A 110 7.11 -0.64 0.71
N VAL A 111 7.17 0.11 1.80
CA VAL A 111 8.37 0.24 2.64
C VAL A 111 8.70 -1.09 3.34
N ILE A 112 7.69 -1.75 3.91
CA ILE A 112 7.85 -3.06 4.56
C ILE A 112 8.33 -4.11 3.54
N THR A 113 7.84 -4.06 2.30
CA THR A 113 8.26 -4.96 1.23
C THR A 113 9.77 -4.86 0.96
N VAL A 114 10.33 -3.63 0.95
CA VAL A 114 11.78 -3.42 0.81
C VAL A 114 12.53 -4.01 2.02
N LEU A 115 12.04 -3.78 3.23
CA LEU A 115 12.61 -4.38 4.46
C LEU A 115 12.62 -5.92 4.37
N LEU A 116 11.50 -6.53 3.99
CA LEU A 116 11.36 -7.98 3.88
C LEU A 116 12.30 -8.55 2.81
N LEU A 117 12.42 -7.89 1.65
CA LEU A 117 13.36 -8.29 0.61
C LEU A 117 14.81 -8.24 1.09
N CYS A 118 15.20 -7.19 1.81
CA CYS A 118 16.52 -7.10 2.42
C CYS A 118 16.78 -8.24 3.38
N ARG A 119 15.80 -8.59 4.23
CA ARG A 119 15.92 -9.71 5.17
C ARG A 119 16.04 -11.04 4.46
N LEU A 120 15.25 -11.25 3.43
CA LEU A 120 15.32 -12.46 2.60
C LEU A 120 16.69 -12.57 1.91
N ALA A 121 17.16 -11.50 1.26
CA ALA A 121 18.49 -11.47 0.63
C ALA A 121 19.61 -11.73 1.64
N HIS A 122 19.51 -11.15 2.85
CA HIS A 122 20.49 -11.40 3.91
C HIS A 122 20.50 -12.85 4.39
N ASN A 123 19.33 -13.47 4.54
CA ASN A 123 19.22 -14.87 4.95
C ASN A 123 19.82 -15.81 3.90
N LEU A 124 19.61 -15.51 2.62
CA LEU A 124 20.12 -16.34 1.52
C LEU A 124 21.62 -16.17 1.30
N PHE A 125 22.12 -14.95 1.29
CA PHE A 125 23.50 -14.66 0.84
C PHE A 125 24.48 -14.38 2.00
N ARG A 126 23.98 -14.05 3.20
CA ARG A 126 24.81 -13.67 4.37
C ARG A 126 25.81 -12.53 4.04
N ASN A 127 25.51 -11.72 3.06
CA ASN A 127 26.36 -10.65 2.56
C ASN A 127 25.63 -9.29 2.64
N PRO A 128 26.14 -8.34 3.47
CA PRO A 128 25.52 -7.03 3.61
C PRO A 128 25.47 -6.20 2.33
N ALA A 129 26.46 -6.34 1.43
CA ALA A 129 26.46 -5.62 0.16
C ALA A 129 25.35 -6.11 -0.76
N LEU A 130 25.16 -7.42 -0.89
CA LEU A 130 24.05 -7.98 -1.67
C LEU A 130 22.69 -7.64 -1.04
N THR A 131 22.60 -7.61 0.29
CA THR A 131 21.41 -7.14 1.02
C THR A 131 21.06 -5.70 0.63
N LEU A 132 22.05 -4.81 0.65
CA LEU A 132 21.84 -3.40 0.30
C LEU A 132 21.46 -3.24 -1.18
N ILE A 133 22.17 -3.90 -2.08
CA ILE A 133 21.89 -3.83 -3.52
C ILE A 133 20.47 -4.30 -3.84
N ALA A 134 20.05 -5.45 -3.30
CA ALA A 134 18.70 -5.97 -3.49
C ALA A 134 17.63 -4.97 -2.98
N GLY A 135 17.85 -4.43 -1.78
CA GLY A 135 16.94 -3.42 -1.20
C GLY A 135 16.89 -2.14 -2.00
N LEU A 136 18.04 -1.62 -2.48
CA LEU A 136 18.10 -0.40 -3.27
C LEU A 136 17.42 -0.57 -4.63
N PHE A 137 17.59 -1.69 -5.30
CA PHE A 137 16.91 -1.94 -6.57
C PHE A 137 15.40 -1.85 -6.42
N LEU A 138 14.81 -2.47 -5.41
CA LEU A 138 13.37 -2.36 -5.16
C LEU A 138 12.97 -0.98 -4.63
N ALA A 139 13.81 -0.35 -3.79
CA ALA A 139 13.53 0.97 -3.23
C ALA A 139 13.43 2.06 -4.30
N THR A 140 14.26 1.95 -5.36
CA THR A 140 14.34 2.95 -6.45
C THR A 140 13.65 2.50 -7.74
N ASP A 141 13.06 1.31 -7.79
CA ASP A 141 12.29 0.85 -8.94
C ASP A 141 11.05 1.74 -9.15
N GLY A 142 10.97 2.33 -10.36
CA GLY A 142 9.92 3.30 -10.67
C GLY A 142 8.51 2.70 -10.63
N LEU A 143 8.34 1.46 -11.11
CA LEU A 143 7.05 0.78 -11.08
C LEU A 143 6.65 0.47 -9.62
N ALA A 144 7.55 -0.11 -8.83
CA ALA A 144 7.28 -0.41 -7.43
C ALA A 144 6.97 0.86 -6.61
N ILE A 145 7.59 2.00 -6.92
CA ILE A 145 7.29 3.29 -6.30
C ILE A 145 5.84 3.69 -6.62
N VAL A 146 5.46 3.73 -7.89
CA VAL A 146 4.12 4.14 -8.32
C VAL A 146 3.06 3.22 -7.72
N MET A 147 3.24 1.89 -7.82
CA MET A 147 2.30 0.89 -7.30
C MET A 147 2.10 1.00 -5.78
N SER A 148 3.15 1.32 -5.03
CA SER A 148 3.06 1.52 -3.56
C SER A 148 2.48 2.88 -3.15
N ARG A 149 2.42 3.86 -4.05
CA ARG A 149 1.86 5.19 -3.82
C ARG A 149 0.42 5.34 -4.34
N THR A 150 -0.13 4.25 -4.86
CA THR A 150 -1.51 4.13 -5.35
C THR A 150 -2.21 3.06 -4.52
N SER A 151 -3.49 3.28 -4.16
CA SER A 151 -4.25 2.33 -3.33
C SER A 151 -4.74 1.14 -4.14
N ILE A 152 -3.81 0.27 -4.51
CA ILE A 152 -4.06 -0.97 -5.23
C ILE A 152 -3.70 -2.19 -4.39
N LEU A 153 -4.32 -3.32 -4.67
CA LEU A 153 -4.23 -4.50 -3.81
C LEU A 153 -2.94 -5.31 -3.98
N ASP A 154 -2.27 -5.17 -5.13
CA ASP A 154 -1.05 -5.92 -5.46
C ASP A 154 0.12 -5.64 -4.50
N GLY A 155 0.22 -4.40 -3.98
CA GLY A 155 1.23 -4.03 -3.00
C GLY A 155 1.08 -4.81 -1.69
N PHE A 156 -0.14 -5.00 -1.22
CA PHE A 156 -0.41 -5.83 -0.04
C PHE A 156 -0.10 -7.30 -0.30
N LEU A 157 -0.51 -7.83 -1.46
CA LEU A 157 -0.23 -9.21 -1.85
C LEU A 157 1.29 -9.47 -1.90
N THR A 158 2.05 -8.59 -2.52
CA THR A 158 3.51 -8.69 -2.62
C THR A 158 4.17 -8.71 -1.24
N MET A 159 3.73 -7.84 -0.33
CA MET A 159 4.23 -7.79 1.04
C MET A 159 3.97 -9.11 1.79
N PHE A 160 2.74 -9.62 1.73
CA PHE A 160 2.39 -10.87 2.40
C PHE A 160 3.09 -12.08 1.80
N ALA A 161 3.26 -12.13 0.47
CA ALA A 161 4.02 -13.18 -0.20
C ALA A 161 5.48 -13.21 0.27
N LEU A 162 6.17 -12.05 0.31
CA LEU A 162 7.54 -11.98 0.83
C LEU A 162 7.62 -12.34 2.32
N ALA A 163 6.65 -11.93 3.12
CA ALA A 163 6.57 -12.30 4.52
C ALA A 163 6.46 -13.83 4.69
N ALA A 164 5.63 -14.48 3.87
CA ALA A 164 5.49 -15.93 3.89
C ALA A 164 6.81 -16.64 3.54
N PHE A 165 7.56 -16.17 2.54
CA PHE A 165 8.89 -16.71 2.21
C PHE A 165 9.91 -16.55 3.32
N LEU A 166 9.77 -15.57 4.20
CA LEU A 166 10.65 -15.40 5.35
C LEU A 166 10.32 -16.34 6.52
N CYS A 167 9.12 -16.92 6.55
CA CYS A 167 8.70 -17.86 7.58
C CYS A 167 9.11 -19.32 7.29
N VAL A 168 9.59 -19.60 6.08
CA VAL A 168 10.06 -20.93 5.64
C VAL A 168 11.57 -21.01 5.72
#